data_a3e483f74d97d1166bf05bf46b593573
#
_entry.id   a3e483f74d97d1166bf05bf46b593573
#
_cell.length_a   1.000
_cell.length_b   1.000
_cell.length_c   1.000
_cell.angle_alpha   90.00
_cell.angle_beta   90.00
_cell.angle_gamma   90.00
#
_symmetry.space_group_name_H-M   'P 1'
#
loop_
_entity.id
_entity.type
_entity.pdbx_description
1 polymer ?
#
loop_
_entity_poly.entity_id
_entity_poly.type
_entity_poly.pdbx_seq_one_letter_code
_entity_poly.pdbx_strand_id
1 'polypeptide(L)'
;MKLTNKFDLPETFVNYSKNNEYSPGSSDITATTLIDSPKINLLKRKHFGEMEEDISDRIMSLLGTAVHQILQDGAGEMDVVEERFYMDVNGTKLGGQIDLMTPVEGGYLVQDYKTTGAYSLQSNPDGKREWEEQLNIYAALAEENGVVVRGLEIVAIIRDWTASGKKRSKDYPEHPVVRIPIRMWDPLDRMRFIEKRISAHKEASDKTPCTPEERWARAPKFAVHKRARGSMNQRATRVFDNVNDAGSFVLSAQGDHEIVERPGSNIRCEGNYCGVSGFCSQFQHTKGDL
;
A
#
# COMPACT_ATOMS: atom_id res chain seq x y z
N MET A 1 -1.45 4.80 22.07
CA MET A 1 -1.74 5.80 21.02
C MET A 1 -2.89 6.67 21.46
N LYS A 2 -2.79 7.99 21.31
CA LYS A 2 -3.84 8.96 21.68
C LYS A 2 -4.72 9.25 20.47
N LEU A 3 -6.05 9.12 20.60
CA LEU A 3 -7.01 9.51 19.57
C LEU A 3 -7.48 10.95 19.82
N THR A 4 -7.55 11.75 18.75
CA THR A 4 -8.07 13.11 18.76
C THR A 4 -9.26 13.25 17.83
N ASN A 5 -10.11 14.26 18.08
CA ASN A 5 -11.24 14.62 17.22
C ASN A 5 -11.12 16.11 16.89
N LYS A 6 -10.14 16.47 16.06
CA LYS A 6 -9.83 17.86 15.73
C LYS A 6 -10.89 18.55 14.87
N PHE A 7 -11.71 17.75 14.19
CA PHE A 7 -12.75 18.24 13.26
C PHE A 7 -14.16 18.13 13.82
N ASP A 8 -14.28 17.87 15.13
CA ASP A 8 -15.59 17.74 15.83
C ASP A 8 -16.55 16.77 15.11
N LEU A 9 -16.00 15.60 14.72
CA LEU A 9 -16.81 14.56 14.10
C LEU A 9 -17.87 14.02 15.10
N PRO A 10 -19.04 13.59 14.61
CA PRO A 10 -20.09 13.02 15.46
C PRO A 10 -19.58 11.89 16.35
N GLU A 11 -20.17 11.76 17.55
CA GLU A 11 -19.75 10.79 18.57
C GLU A 11 -19.77 9.33 18.06
N THR A 12 -20.61 9.01 17.08
CA THR A 12 -20.65 7.71 16.43
C THR A 12 -19.32 7.33 15.79
N PHE A 13 -18.59 8.27 15.18
CA PHE A 13 -17.24 8.04 14.62
C PHE A 13 -16.21 7.86 15.72
N VAL A 14 -16.34 8.63 16.82
CA VAL A 14 -15.46 8.52 17.99
C VAL A 14 -15.59 7.13 18.60
N ASN A 15 -16.81 6.68 18.84
CA ASN A 15 -17.11 5.39 19.44
C ASN A 15 -16.67 4.23 18.54
N TYR A 16 -16.90 4.31 17.23
CA TYR A 16 -16.39 3.33 16.28
C TYR A 16 -14.86 3.22 16.36
N SER A 17 -14.15 4.37 16.31
CA SER A 17 -12.69 4.40 16.34
C SER A 17 -12.08 3.86 17.64
N LYS A 18 -12.78 3.99 18.77
CA LYS A 18 -12.36 3.45 20.05
C LYS A 18 -12.62 1.95 20.20
N ASN A 19 -13.71 1.46 19.61
CA ASN A 19 -14.20 0.10 19.82
C ASN A 19 -13.75 -0.88 18.71
N ASN A 20 -13.26 -0.37 17.58
CA ASN A 20 -12.84 -1.19 16.46
C ASN A 20 -11.31 -1.29 16.40
N GLU A 21 -10.73 -1.97 17.40
CA GLU A 21 -9.31 -2.30 17.38
C GLU A 21 -9.09 -3.61 16.64
N TYR A 22 -8.19 -3.58 15.67
CA TYR A 22 -7.76 -4.78 14.96
C TYR A 22 -7.12 -5.78 15.94
N SER A 23 -7.66 -7.00 15.94
CA SER A 23 -7.08 -8.10 16.72
C SER A 23 -6.12 -8.93 15.87
N PRO A 24 -4.84 -9.05 16.25
CA PRO A 24 -3.90 -9.95 15.56
C PRO A 24 -4.18 -11.43 15.87
N GLY A 25 -5.18 -11.75 16.69
CA GLY A 25 -5.38 -13.09 17.23
C GLY A 25 -4.21 -13.52 18.12
N SER A 26 -3.75 -14.75 17.95
CA SER A 26 -2.59 -15.30 18.68
C SER A 26 -1.26 -15.22 17.92
N SER A 27 -1.18 -14.39 16.85
CA SER A 27 0.04 -14.23 16.06
C SER A 27 1.06 -13.27 16.70
N ASP A 28 2.35 -13.59 16.56
CA ASP A 28 3.44 -12.67 16.89
C ASP A 28 3.57 -11.59 15.82
N ILE A 29 3.30 -11.96 14.57
CA ILE A 29 3.29 -11.06 13.42
C ILE A 29 2.17 -11.43 12.46
N THR A 30 1.48 -10.44 11.89
CA THR A 30 0.43 -10.66 10.90
C THR A 30 0.98 -10.53 9.47
N ALA A 31 0.27 -11.11 8.49
CA ALA A 31 0.62 -10.99 7.07
C ALA A 31 0.77 -9.51 6.64
N THR A 32 -0.16 -8.65 7.05
CA THR A 32 -0.12 -7.21 6.75
C THR A 32 1.04 -6.48 7.43
N THR A 33 1.40 -6.88 8.65
CA THR A 33 2.59 -6.35 9.36
C THR A 33 3.86 -6.83 8.68
N LEU A 34 3.90 -8.09 8.23
CA LEU A 34 5.09 -8.70 7.62
C LEU A 34 5.50 -7.99 6.31
N ILE A 35 4.53 -7.57 5.49
CA ILE A 35 4.81 -6.84 4.25
C ILE A 35 5.15 -5.37 4.47
N ASP A 36 4.77 -4.77 5.61
CA ASP A 36 5.11 -3.37 5.93
C ASP A 36 6.58 -3.24 6.39
N SER A 37 7.11 -2.02 6.39
CA SER A 37 8.50 -1.76 6.76
C SER A 37 8.85 -2.22 8.17
N PRO A 38 9.92 -3.03 8.35
CA PRO A 38 10.42 -3.41 9.66
C PRO A 38 10.72 -2.22 10.56
N LYS A 39 11.31 -1.14 10.00
CA LYS A 39 11.59 0.10 10.73
C LYS A 39 10.30 0.78 11.23
N ILE A 40 9.31 0.89 10.36
CA ILE A 40 8.03 1.52 10.71
C ILE A 40 7.38 0.73 11.86
N ASN A 41 7.35 -0.60 11.77
CA ASN A 41 6.77 -1.45 12.82
C ASN A 41 7.55 -1.38 14.13
N LEU A 42 8.87 -1.30 14.08
CA LEU A 42 9.70 -1.09 15.27
C LEU A 42 9.35 0.24 15.93
N LEU A 43 9.32 1.34 15.17
CA LEU A 43 9.02 2.67 15.70
C LEU A 43 7.59 2.78 16.22
N LYS A 44 6.61 2.16 15.55
CA LYS A 44 5.21 2.08 16.04
C LYS A 44 5.15 1.43 17.43
N ARG A 45 5.82 0.29 17.62
CA ARG A 45 5.86 -0.38 18.93
C ARG A 45 6.58 0.45 19.99
N LYS A 46 7.72 1.05 19.65
CA LYS A 46 8.55 1.83 20.56
C LYS A 46 7.85 3.11 21.05
N HIS A 47 7.16 3.79 20.14
CA HIS A 47 6.55 5.10 20.38
C HIS A 47 5.02 5.06 20.46
N PHE A 48 4.42 3.87 20.63
CA PHE A 48 2.95 3.71 20.61
C PHE A 48 2.23 4.68 21.58
N GLY A 49 2.78 4.86 22.79
CA GLY A 49 2.21 5.76 23.79
C GLY A 49 2.30 7.26 23.44
N GLU A 50 3.27 7.62 22.59
CA GLU A 50 3.54 9.01 22.17
C GLU A 50 2.82 9.37 20.86
N MET A 51 2.34 8.37 20.11
CA MET A 51 1.66 8.59 18.83
C MET A 51 0.27 9.21 19.06
N GLU A 52 -0.08 10.13 18.18
CA GLU A 52 -1.41 10.73 18.09
C GLU A 52 -1.99 10.47 16.70
N GLU A 53 -3.26 10.09 16.63
CA GLU A 53 -4.00 9.89 15.41
C GLU A 53 -5.35 10.60 15.50
N ASP A 54 -5.74 11.31 14.46
CA ASP A 54 -7.07 11.93 14.42
C ASP A 54 -8.11 10.94 13.88
N ILE A 55 -9.32 11.00 14.42
CA ILE A 55 -10.43 10.11 14.02
C ILE A 55 -10.73 10.25 12.52
N SER A 56 -10.54 11.45 11.95
CA SER A 56 -10.73 11.69 10.53
C SER A 56 -9.80 10.84 9.64
N ASP A 57 -8.62 10.47 10.13
CA ASP A 57 -7.66 9.62 9.41
C ASP A 57 -8.16 8.17 9.28
N ARG A 58 -9.11 7.76 10.15
CA ARG A 58 -9.70 6.41 10.16
C ARG A 58 -10.92 6.23 9.26
N ILE A 59 -11.43 7.27 8.64
CA ILE A 59 -12.64 7.20 7.80
C ILE A 59 -12.48 6.21 6.65
N MET A 60 -11.30 6.16 6.02
CA MET A 60 -11.05 5.21 4.93
C MET A 60 -10.97 3.76 5.42
N SER A 61 -10.47 3.54 6.62
CA SER A 61 -10.48 2.22 7.26
C SER A 61 -11.91 1.78 7.62
N LEU A 62 -12.73 2.70 8.13
CA LEU A 62 -14.15 2.46 8.39
C LEU A 62 -14.89 2.01 7.13
N LEU A 63 -14.70 2.72 6.02
CA LEU A 63 -15.30 2.35 4.74
C LEU A 63 -14.84 0.95 4.28
N GLY A 64 -13.57 0.63 4.45
CA GLY A 64 -13.03 -0.70 4.16
C GLY A 64 -13.75 -1.78 4.99
N THR A 65 -13.79 -1.60 6.31
CA THR A 65 -14.46 -2.53 7.23
C THR A 65 -15.94 -2.73 6.88
N ALA A 66 -16.66 -1.64 6.56
CA ALA A 66 -18.06 -1.72 6.17
C ALA A 66 -18.26 -2.54 4.87
N VAL A 67 -17.38 -2.36 3.89
CA VAL A 67 -17.41 -3.15 2.64
C VAL A 67 -17.15 -4.62 2.92
N HIS A 68 -16.14 -4.96 3.71
CA HIS A 68 -15.84 -6.35 4.09
C HIS A 68 -17.06 -7.00 4.77
N GLN A 69 -17.67 -6.33 5.74
CA GLN A 69 -18.85 -6.86 6.45
C GLN A 69 -20.03 -7.11 5.49
N ILE A 70 -20.34 -6.17 4.60
CA ILE A 70 -21.44 -6.32 3.64
C ILE A 70 -21.18 -7.47 2.67
N LEU A 71 -19.92 -7.64 2.21
CA LEU A 71 -19.57 -8.70 1.27
C LEU A 71 -19.51 -10.08 1.95
N GLN A 72 -19.11 -10.12 3.22
CA GLN A 72 -19.18 -11.33 4.04
C GLN A 72 -20.64 -11.82 4.18
N ASP A 73 -21.59 -10.92 4.43
CA ASP A 73 -23.02 -11.26 4.53
C ASP A 73 -23.59 -11.78 3.18
N GLY A 74 -22.93 -11.46 2.06
CA GLY A 74 -23.31 -11.90 0.72
C GLY A 74 -22.61 -13.18 0.23
N ALA A 75 -21.74 -13.79 1.07
CA ALA A 75 -21.00 -14.99 0.68
C ALA A 75 -21.92 -16.21 0.45
N GLY A 76 -21.50 -17.10 -0.45
CA GLY A 76 -22.21 -18.34 -0.73
C GLY A 76 -22.05 -19.37 0.40
N GLU A 77 -22.95 -20.37 0.46
CA GLU A 77 -22.93 -21.41 1.51
C GLU A 77 -21.63 -22.23 1.57
N MET A 78 -20.91 -22.33 0.45
CA MET A 78 -19.66 -23.08 0.37
C MET A 78 -18.41 -22.20 0.46
N ASP A 79 -18.59 -20.88 0.51
CA ASP A 79 -17.48 -19.94 0.69
C ASP A 79 -16.99 -19.99 2.14
N VAL A 80 -15.68 -19.82 2.32
CA VAL A 80 -15.06 -19.64 3.63
C VAL A 80 -14.69 -18.17 3.77
N VAL A 81 -15.24 -17.49 4.78
CA VAL A 81 -15.10 -16.05 4.98
C VAL A 81 -14.39 -15.74 6.28
N GLU A 82 -13.54 -14.71 6.27
CA GLU A 82 -12.84 -14.16 7.44
C GLU A 82 -12.09 -15.24 8.26
N GLU A 83 -11.62 -16.31 7.58
CA GLU A 83 -10.93 -17.40 8.25
C GLU A 83 -9.49 -17.01 8.58
N ARG A 84 -9.09 -17.30 9.79
CA ARG A 84 -7.76 -16.97 10.30
C ARG A 84 -6.87 -18.19 10.40
N PHE A 85 -5.79 -18.17 9.66
CA PHE A 85 -4.75 -19.21 9.64
C PHE A 85 -3.48 -18.76 10.34
N TYR A 86 -2.72 -19.76 10.81
CA TYR A 86 -1.45 -19.57 11.48
C TYR A 86 -0.41 -20.57 10.98
N MET A 87 0.86 -20.17 11.01
CA MET A 87 1.99 -21.06 10.80
C MET A 87 3.15 -20.63 11.71
N ASP A 88 3.98 -21.57 12.16
CA ASP A 88 5.26 -21.27 12.82
C ASP A 88 6.38 -21.17 11.80
N VAL A 89 7.13 -20.09 11.85
CA VAL A 89 8.30 -19.89 11.01
C VAL A 89 9.47 -19.47 11.89
N ASN A 90 10.40 -20.42 12.12
CA ASN A 90 11.58 -20.19 12.94
C ASN A 90 11.25 -19.64 14.35
N GLY A 91 10.23 -20.22 15.00
CA GLY A 91 9.76 -19.83 16.33
C GLY A 91 9.03 -18.48 16.35
N THR A 92 8.49 -18.05 15.23
CA THR A 92 7.60 -16.88 15.10
C THR A 92 6.25 -17.33 14.55
N LYS A 93 5.20 -17.09 15.30
CA LYS A 93 3.84 -17.40 14.87
C LYS A 93 3.32 -16.32 13.91
N LEU A 94 3.36 -16.61 12.62
CA LEU A 94 2.75 -15.79 11.57
C LEU A 94 1.26 -16.09 11.51
N GLY A 95 0.41 -15.04 11.43
CA GLY A 95 -1.03 -15.16 11.26
C GLY A 95 -1.56 -14.30 10.14
N GLY A 96 -2.65 -14.74 9.54
CA GLY A 96 -3.37 -13.96 8.52
C GLY A 96 -4.84 -14.33 8.53
N GLN A 97 -5.69 -13.34 8.35
CA GLN A 97 -7.12 -13.51 8.16
C GLN A 97 -7.43 -13.30 6.69
N ILE A 98 -8.01 -14.31 6.05
CA ILE A 98 -8.34 -14.31 4.63
C ILE A 98 -9.79 -13.87 4.48
N ASP A 99 -10.04 -12.85 3.67
CA ASP A 99 -11.39 -12.28 3.51
C ASP A 99 -12.36 -13.30 2.91
N LEU A 100 -11.94 -13.99 1.86
CA LEU A 100 -12.80 -14.96 1.15
C LEU A 100 -11.98 -16.08 0.50
N MET A 101 -12.43 -17.31 0.64
CA MET A 101 -11.98 -18.43 -0.15
C MET A 101 -13.19 -19.09 -0.84
N THR A 102 -13.23 -18.98 -2.17
CA THR A 102 -14.31 -19.56 -2.98
C THR A 102 -13.90 -20.92 -3.54
N PRO A 103 -14.73 -21.97 -3.41
CA PRO A 103 -14.41 -23.28 -3.98
C PRO A 103 -14.29 -23.20 -5.51
N VAL A 104 -13.25 -23.84 -6.02
CA VAL A 104 -13.02 -24.05 -7.46
C VAL A 104 -12.63 -25.50 -7.70
N GLU A 105 -12.51 -25.93 -8.96
CA GLU A 105 -12.10 -27.30 -9.26
C GLU A 105 -10.76 -27.64 -8.60
N GLY A 106 -10.77 -28.59 -7.72
CA GLY A 106 -9.60 -29.14 -7.03
C GLY A 106 -9.04 -28.27 -5.91
N GLY A 107 -9.75 -27.25 -5.39
CA GLY A 107 -9.31 -26.44 -4.26
C GLY A 107 -10.07 -25.12 -4.11
N TYR A 108 -9.36 -24.05 -3.75
CA TYR A 108 -9.93 -22.74 -3.46
C TYR A 108 -9.23 -21.60 -4.24
N LEU A 109 -10.01 -20.61 -4.63
CA LEU A 109 -9.54 -19.30 -5.04
C LEU A 109 -9.50 -18.40 -3.79
N VAL A 110 -8.32 -17.93 -3.42
CA VAL A 110 -8.14 -16.97 -2.31
C VAL A 110 -8.35 -15.57 -2.83
N GLN A 111 -9.26 -14.84 -2.23
CA GLN A 111 -9.65 -13.50 -2.63
C GLN A 111 -9.51 -12.52 -1.46
N ASP A 112 -9.15 -11.27 -1.78
CA ASP A 112 -9.03 -10.20 -0.81
C ASP A 112 -9.68 -8.93 -1.39
N TYR A 113 -10.52 -8.28 -0.58
CA TYR A 113 -11.26 -7.09 -0.96
C TYR A 113 -10.44 -5.84 -0.72
N LYS A 114 -10.31 -5.00 -1.73
CA LYS A 114 -9.57 -3.72 -1.62
C LYS A 114 -10.41 -2.54 -2.07
N THR A 115 -10.74 -1.64 -1.13
CA THR A 115 -11.28 -0.33 -1.48
C THR A 115 -10.17 0.61 -1.93
N THR A 116 -10.22 1.09 -3.18
CA THR A 116 -9.13 1.88 -3.78
C THR A 116 -9.67 3.01 -4.64
N GLY A 117 -8.80 3.92 -5.10
CA GLY A 117 -9.14 4.95 -6.08
C GLY A 117 -8.85 4.50 -7.51
N ALA A 118 -9.56 5.04 -8.48
CA ALA A 118 -9.38 4.74 -9.91
C ALA A 118 -7.94 4.99 -10.38
N TYR A 119 -7.34 6.10 -9.97
CA TYR A 119 -5.94 6.42 -10.31
C TYR A 119 -4.95 5.34 -9.84
N SER A 120 -5.20 4.73 -8.69
CA SER A 120 -4.35 3.67 -8.16
C SER A 120 -4.31 2.44 -9.08
N LEU A 121 -5.46 2.07 -9.66
CA LEU A 121 -5.55 0.95 -10.62
C LEU A 121 -4.99 1.33 -11.99
N GLN A 122 -5.20 2.56 -12.47
CA GLN A 122 -4.56 3.02 -13.69
C GLN A 122 -3.02 2.95 -13.61
N SER A 123 -2.46 3.23 -12.44
CA SER A 123 -1.02 3.15 -12.20
C SER A 123 -0.51 1.73 -11.94
N ASN A 124 -1.39 0.80 -11.57
CA ASN A 124 -1.06 -0.58 -11.23
C ASN A 124 -2.15 -1.52 -11.77
N PRO A 125 -2.26 -1.69 -13.09
CA PRO A 125 -3.35 -2.47 -13.70
C PRO A 125 -3.31 -3.95 -13.31
N ASP A 126 -2.14 -4.51 -13.06
CA ASP A 126 -1.91 -5.90 -12.66
C ASP A 126 -1.90 -6.10 -11.13
N GLY A 127 -2.33 -5.07 -10.39
CA GLY A 127 -2.28 -5.05 -8.93
C GLY A 127 -1.00 -4.42 -8.37
N LYS A 128 -1.03 -4.15 -7.08
CA LYS A 128 0.12 -3.59 -6.37
C LYS A 128 1.00 -4.72 -5.84
N ARG A 129 2.29 -4.44 -5.70
CA ARG A 129 3.24 -5.37 -5.12
C ARG A 129 2.82 -5.85 -3.71
N GLU A 130 2.35 -4.95 -2.86
CA GLU A 130 1.89 -5.31 -1.51
C GLU A 130 0.67 -6.26 -1.53
N TRP A 131 -0.18 -6.22 -2.56
CA TRP A 131 -1.29 -7.15 -2.74
C TRP A 131 -0.79 -8.54 -3.15
N GLU A 132 0.17 -8.59 -4.07
CA GLU A 132 0.81 -9.84 -4.48
C GLU A 132 1.53 -10.50 -3.29
N GLU A 133 2.30 -9.74 -2.52
CA GLU A 133 2.99 -10.21 -1.32
C GLU A 133 1.99 -10.73 -0.27
N GLN A 134 0.91 -10.00 0.01
CA GLN A 134 -0.12 -10.38 0.99
C GLN A 134 -0.81 -11.69 0.60
N LEU A 135 -1.29 -11.79 -0.63
CA LEU A 135 -2.01 -12.98 -1.09
C LEU A 135 -1.11 -14.22 -1.16
N ASN A 136 0.17 -14.07 -1.50
CA ASN A 136 1.12 -15.17 -1.46
C ASN A 136 1.42 -15.65 -0.03
N ILE A 137 1.42 -14.75 0.97
CA ILE A 137 1.48 -15.13 2.38
C ILE A 137 0.21 -15.87 2.79
N TYR A 138 -0.96 -15.40 2.37
CA TYR A 138 -2.23 -16.06 2.64
C TYR A 138 -2.30 -17.48 2.04
N ALA A 139 -1.78 -17.63 0.82
CA ALA A 139 -1.69 -18.97 0.20
C ALA A 139 -0.79 -19.92 1.02
N ALA A 140 0.38 -19.42 1.50
CA ALA A 140 1.25 -20.24 2.35
C ALA A 140 0.57 -20.62 3.67
N LEU A 141 -0.12 -19.69 4.30
CA LEU A 141 -0.88 -19.93 5.53
C LEU A 141 -1.99 -20.94 5.33
N ALA A 142 -2.77 -20.81 4.26
CA ALA A 142 -3.86 -21.73 3.94
C ALA A 142 -3.35 -23.15 3.64
N GLU A 143 -2.30 -23.26 2.84
CA GLU A 143 -1.68 -24.55 2.48
C GLU A 143 -1.06 -25.28 3.69
N GLU A 144 -0.40 -24.54 4.61
CA GLU A 144 0.12 -25.09 5.86
C GLU A 144 -1.00 -25.68 6.73
N ASN A 145 -2.22 -25.16 6.61
CA ASN A 145 -3.41 -25.65 7.32
C ASN A 145 -4.27 -26.64 6.49
N GLY A 146 -3.69 -27.21 5.44
CA GLY A 146 -4.30 -28.28 4.65
C GLY A 146 -5.29 -27.83 3.57
N VAL A 147 -5.38 -26.54 3.27
CA VAL A 147 -6.22 -25.98 2.20
C VAL A 147 -5.45 -26.01 0.88
N VAL A 148 -6.02 -26.55 -0.18
CA VAL A 148 -5.43 -26.52 -1.51
C VAL A 148 -5.78 -25.21 -2.21
N VAL A 149 -4.78 -24.33 -2.43
CA VAL A 149 -4.97 -23.07 -3.13
C VAL A 149 -4.74 -23.24 -4.62
N ARG A 150 -5.69 -22.79 -5.45
CA ARG A 150 -5.64 -22.88 -6.92
C ARG A 150 -5.43 -21.55 -7.61
N GLY A 151 -5.67 -20.45 -6.92
CA GLY A 151 -5.50 -19.13 -7.49
C GLY A 151 -5.58 -18.03 -6.42
N LEU A 152 -5.14 -16.85 -6.81
CA LEU A 152 -5.12 -15.67 -5.98
C LEU A 152 -5.77 -14.52 -6.76
N GLU A 153 -6.62 -13.73 -6.11
CA GLU A 153 -7.33 -12.66 -6.76
C GLU A 153 -7.58 -11.47 -5.81
N ILE A 154 -7.37 -10.27 -6.29
CA ILE A 154 -7.85 -9.04 -5.64
C ILE A 154 -9.19 -8.65 -6.27
N VAL A 155 -10.17 -8.37 -5.42
CA VAL A 155 -11.43 -7.75 -5.82
C VAL A 155 -11.37 -6.28 -5.42
N ALA A 156 -11.00 -5.43 -6.40
CA ALA A 156 -10.82 -4.00 -6.19
C ALA A 156 -12.14 -3.24 -6.36
N ILE A 157 -12.60 -2.57 -5.30
CA ILE A 157 -13.80 -1.74 -5.28
C ILE A 157 -13.35 -0.27 -5.38
N ILE A 158 -13.76 0.41 -6.44
CA ILE A 158 -13.28 1.75 -6.80
C ILE A 158 -14.22 2.80 -6.25
N ARG A 159 -13.83 3.41 -5.12
CA ARG A 159 -14.66 4.36 -4.37
C ARG A 159 -14.96 5.68 -5.10
N ASP A 160 -14.14 6.06 -6.07
CA ASP A 160 -14.23 7.31 -6.84
C ASP A 160 -14.52 7.06 -8.34
N TRP A 161 -15.01 5.87 -8.68
CA TRP A 161 -15.36 5.53 -10.04
C TRP A 161 -16.51 6.40 -10.56
N THR A 162 -16.39 6.87 -11.80
CA THR A 162 -17.43 7.64 -12.47
C THR A 162 -17.58 7.25 -13.94
N ALA A 163 -18.81 7.23 -14.45
CA ALA A 163 -19.08 7.00 -15.86
C ALA A 163 -18.44 8.07 -16.77
N SER A 164 -18.27 9.29 -16.27
CA SER A 164 -17.60 10.36 -17.01
C SER A 164 -16.08 10.17 -17.05
N GLY A 165 -15.48 9.58 -16.01
CA GLY A 165 -14.06 9.19 -15.99
C GLY A 165 -13.75 8.18 -17.08
N LYS A 166 -14.58 7.12 -17.18
CA LYS A 166 -14.47 6.10 -18.22
C LYS A 166 -14.55 6.69 -19.64
N LYS A 167 -15.43 7.67 -19.89
CA LYS A 167 -15.53 8.32 -21.20
C LYS A 167 -14.31 9.18 -21.56
N ARG A 168 -13.55 9.66 -20.58
CA ARG A 168 -12.41 10.58 -20.77
C ARG A 168 -11.07 9.89 -20.96
N SER A 169 -10.89 8.67 -20.44
CA SER A 169 -9.62 7.95 -20.50
C SER A 169 -9.86 6.49 -20.83
N LYS A 170 -9.06 5.97 -21.78
CA LYS A 170 -9.08 4.54 -22.15
C LYS A 170 -8.51 3.63 -21.05
N ASP A 171 -7.60 4.18 -20.24
CA ASP A 171 -6.96 3.43 -19.16
C ASP A 171 -7.78 3.49 -17.86
N TYR A 172 -8.94 4.15 -17.88
CA TYR A 172 -9.84 4.21 -16.73
C TYR A 172 -10.58 2.87 -16.57
N PRO A 173 -10.71 2.38 -15.31
CA PRO A 173 -11.40 1.11 -15.07
C PRO A 173 -12.79 1.04 -15.71
N GLU A 174 -13.07 -0.08 -16.36
CA GLU A 174 -14.33 -0.30 -17.11
C GLU A 174 -15.55 -0.26 -16.18
N HIS A 175 -15.41 -0.81 -14.98
CA HIS A 175 -16.47 -0.96 -13.99
C HIS A 175 -16.00 -0.51 -12.60
N PRO A 176 -16.91 -0.19 -11.66
CA PRO A 176 -16.58 0.19 -10.29
C PRO A 176 -15.97 -0.95 -9.47
N VAL A 177 -16.08 -2.20 -9.94
CA VAL A 177 -15.44 -3.37 -9.32
C VAL A 177 -14.59 -4.07 -10.38
N VAL A 178 -13.34 -4.33 -10.04
CA VAL A 178 -12.37 -4.99 -10.94
C VAL A 178 -11.78 -6.20 -10.24
N ARG A 179 -11.81 -7.35 -10.91
CA ARG A 179 -11.14 -8.57 -10.46
C ARG A 179 -9.75 -8.61 -11.09
N ILE A 180 -8.73 -8.76 -10.25
CA ILE A 180 -7.33 -8.73 -10.66
C ILE A 180 -6.71 -10.07 -10.25
N PRO A 181 -6.44 -10.98 -11.21
CA PRO A 181 -5.70 -12.20 -10.93
C PRO A 181 -4.30 -11.84 -10.44
N ILE A 182 -3.89 -12.46 -9.34
CA ILE A 182 -2.57 -12.23 -8.75
C ILE A 182 -1.68 -13.44 -9.03
N ARG A 183 -0.45 -13.16 -9.40
CA ARG A 183 0.54 -14.20 -9.63
C ARG A 183 0.77 -15.01 -8.35
N MET A 184 0.58 -16.30 -8.44
CA MET A 184 0.90 -17.24 -7.38
C MET A 184 2.39 -17.64 -7.52
N TRP A 185 3.18 -17.40 -6.48
CA TRP A 185 4.60 -17.76 -6.45
C TRP A 185 4.77 -19.27 -6.20
N ASP A 186 5.91 -19.79 -6.57
CA ASP A 186 6.31 -21.14 -6.16
C ASP A 186 6.33 -21.25 -4.62
N PRO A 187 5.90 -22.38 -4.04
CA PRO A 187 5.89 -22.57 -2.60
C PRO A 187 7.24 -22.28 -1.91
N LEU A 188 8.36 -22.63 -2.54
CA LEU A 188 9.69 -22.33 -2.00
C LEU A 188 9.99 -20.84 -2.00
N ASP A 189 9.59 -20.11 -3.04
CA ASP A 189 9.78 -18.66 -3.13
C ASP A 189 8.92 -17.93 -2.09
N ARG A 190 7.68 -18.39 -1.86
CA ARG A 190 6.82 -17.90 -0.77
C ARG A 190 7.49 -18.06 0.59
N MET A 191 7.99 -19.26 0.90
CA MET A 191 8.66 -19.53 2.17
C MET A 191 9.93 -18.70 2.34
N ARG A 192 10.78 -18.61 1.32
CA ARG A 192 11.98 -17.75 1.34
C ARG A 192 11.64 -16.28 1.60
N PHE A 193 10.58 -15.79 0.97
CA PHE A 193 10.11 -14.43 1.20
C PHE A 193 9.67 -14.24 2.65
N ILE A 194 8.82 -15.13 3.18
CA ILE A 194 8.31 -15.06 4.55
C ILE A 194 9.47 -15.11 5.56
N GLU A 195 10.39 -16.06 5.44
CA GLU A 195 11.55 -16.19 6.31
C GLU A 195 12.43 -14.94 6.30
N LYS A 196 12.73 -14.42 5.10
CA LYS A 196 13.50 -13.19 4.92
C LYS A 196 12.82 -11.99 5.61
N ARG A 197 11.50 -11.86 5.47
CA ARG A 197 10.74 -10.76 6.08
C ARG A 197 10.70 -10.90 7.61
N ILE A 198 10.50 -12.11 8.14
CA ILE A 198 10.53 -12.38 9.58
C ILE A 198 11.89 -12.01 10.16
N SER A 199 12.99 -12.46 9.54
CA SER A 199 14.35 -12.10 9.97
C SER A 199 14.55 -10.58 9.97
N ALA A 200 14.13 -9.90 8.91
CA ALA A 200 14.22 -8.45 8.81
C ALA A 200 13.44 -7.72 9.93
N HIS A 201 12.27 -8.23 10.33
CA HIS A 201 11.49 -7.67 11.45
C HIS A 201 12.14 -7.96 12.82
N LYS A 202 12.74 -9.14 13.01
CA LYS A 202 13.47 -9.50 14.24
C LYS A 202 14.75 -8.66 14.41
N GLU A 203 15.48 -8.43 13.34
CA GLU A 203 16.74 -7.72 13.31
C GLU A 203 16.59 -6.20 13.22
N ALA A 204 15.36 -5.71 13.06
CA ALA A 204 15.10 -4.28 12.92
C ALA A 204 15.61 -3.47 14.10
N SER A 205 16.26 -2.37 13.82
CA SER A 205 16.81 -1.42 14.79
C SER A 205 16.53 0.02 14.38
N ASP A 206 16.79 0.99 15.25
CA ASP A 206 16.68 2.42 14.94
C ASP A 206 17.56 2.83 13.72
N LYS A 207 18.60 2.04 13.44
CA LYS A 207 19.51 2.26 12.29
C LYS A 207 19.05 1.58 11.00
N THR A 208 18.09 0.65 11.05
CA THR A 208 17.55 -0.02 9.88
C THR A 208 16.89 1.02 8.96
N PRO A 209 17.30 1.16 7.70
CA PRO A 209 16.67 2.12 6.80
C PRO A 209 15.36 1.55 6.20
N CYS A 210 14.39 2.42 5.96
CA CYS A 210 13.32 2.08 5.01
C CYS A 210 13.88 2.07 3.59
N THR A 211 13.48 1.08 2.79
CA THR A 211 13.86 1.02 1.38
C THR A 211 13.19 2.14 0.55
N PRO A 212 13.64 2.42 -0.67
CA PRO A 212 12.95 3.37 -1.55
C PRO A 212 11.47 3.02 -1.75
N GLU A 213 11.15 1.74 -1.94
CA GLU A 213 9.78 1.24 -2.12
C GLU A 213 8.94 1.48 -0.87
N GLU A 214 9.46 1.17 0.33
CA GLU A 214 8.78 1.40 1.62
C GLU A 214 8.52 2.88 1.89
N ARG A 215 9.32 3.79 1.32
CA ARG A 215 9.14 5.24 1.40
C ARG A 215 8.29 5.82 0.27
N TRP A 216 7.85 5.00 -0.70
CA TRP A 216 7.20 5.43 -1.94
C TRP A 216 8.04 6.49 -2.67
N ALA A 217 9.35 6.20 -2.77
CA ALA A 217 10.30 7.13 -3.34
C ALA A 217 10.04 7.35 -4.83
N ARG A 218 10.07 8.61 -5.23
CA ARG A 218 10.03 9.05 -6.63
C ARG A 218 11.39 9.58 -7.02
N ALA A 219 11.89 9.12 -8.14
CA ALA A 219 13.12 9.63 -8.71
C ALA A 219 13.00 11.13 -9.08
N PRO A 220 14.10 11.88 -9.12
CA PRO A 220 14.10 13.23 -9.63
C PRO A 220 13.63 13.25 -11.09
N LYS A 221 13.05 14.38 -11.51
CA LYS A 221 12.62 14.63 -12.90
C LYS A 221 13.28 15.90 -13.41
N PHE A 222 13.50 15.96 -14.71
CA PHE A 222 14.15 17.09 -15.37
C PHE A 222 13.14 17.80 -16.27
N ALA A 223 12.67 18.97 -15.81
CA ALA A 223 11.68 19.76 -16.50
C ALA A 223 12.35 20.75 -17.44
N VAL A 224 12.04 20.68 -18.73
CA VAL A 224 12.51 21.65 -19.73
C VAL A 224 11.49 22.77 -19.84
N HIS A 225 11.93 23.99 -19.54
CA HIS A 225 11.13 25.20 -19.61
C HIS A 225 11.62 26.07 -20.76
N LYS A 226 10.70 26.61 -21.54
CA LYS A 226 11.02 27.61 -22.58
C LYS A 226 11.20 28.98 -21.93
N ARG A 227 12.27 29.69 -22.26
CA ARG A 227 12.47 31.09 -21.91
C ARG A 227 11.86 32.00 -22.98
N ALA A 228 11.08 32.95 -22.56
CA ALA A 228 10.49 33.96 -23.43
C ALA A 228 10.72 35.33 -22.81
N ARG A 229 11.30 36.26 -23.58
CA ARG A 229 11.59 37.65 -23.14
C ARG A 229 12.38 37.77 -21.82
N GLY A 230 13.33 36.81 -21.61
CA GLY A 230 14.19 36.82 -20.41
C GLY A 230 13.55 36.20 -19.15
N SER A 231 12.30 35.72 -19.22
CA SER A 231 11.65 34.99 -18.15
C SER A 231 11.39 33.53 -18.53
N MET A 232 11.40 32.65 -17.54
CA MET A 232 11.08 31.23 -17.71
C MET A 232 9.55 31.04 -17.68
N ASN A 233 9.03 30.25 -18.64
CA ASN A 233 7.62 29.86 -18.60
C ASN A 233 7.34 29.03 -17.37
N GLN A 234 6.25 29.31 -16.64
CA GLN A 234 5.88 28.56 -15.44
C GLN A 234 5.59 27.07 -15.77
N ARG A 235 4.96 26.81 -16.92
CA ARG A 235 4.68 25.43 -17.34
C ARG A 235 5.86 24.88 -18.13
N ALA A 236 6.34 23.69 -17.71
CA ALA A 236 7.35 22.97 -18.47
C ALA A 236 6.84 22.59 -19.87
N THR A 237 7.69 22.73 -20.88
CA THR A 237 7.44 22.25 -22.24
C THR A 237 7.40 20.73 -22.26
N ARG A 238 8.33 20.09 -21.54
CA ARG A 238 8.42 18.63 -21.39
C ARG A 238 9.15 18.27 -20.10
N VAL A 239 8.88 17.07 -19.57
CA VAL A 239 9.54 16.53 -18.38
C VAL A 239 10.15 15.17 -18.73
N PHE A 240 11.36 14.94 -18.28
CA PHE A 240 12.15 13.75 -18.55
C PHE A 240 12.56 13.04 -17.27
N ASP A 241 12.84 11.74 -17.39
CA ASP A 241 13.28 10.90 -16.28
C ASP A 241 14.79 10.99 -16.02
N ASN A 242 15.55 11.48 -16.99
CA ASN A 242 16.99 11.69 -16.84
C ASN A 242 17.45 12.99 -17.54
N VAL A 243 18.58 13.51 -17.10
CA VAL A 243 19.13 14.77 -17.57
C VAL A 243 19.65 14.70 -19.02
N ASN A 244 20.10 13.52 -19.47
CA ASN A 244 20.64 13.36 -20.82
C ASN A 244 19.54 13.49 -21.88
N ASP A 245 18.37 12.90 -21.63
CA ASP A 245 17.22 13.02 -22.52
C ASP A 245 16.70 14.46 -22.55
N ALA A 246 16.67 15.13 -21.38
CA ALA A 246 16.34 16.54 -21.29
C ALA A 246 17.33 17.41 -22.11
N GLY A 247 18.63 17.14 -21.97
CA GLY A 247 19.69 17.80 -22.74
C GLY A 247 19.55 17.58 -24.25
N SER A 248 19.33 16.35 -24.69
CA SER A 248 19.12 16.00 -26.09
C SER A 248 17.89 16.71 -26.68
N PHE A 249 16.81 16.82 -25.89
CA PHE A 249 15.64 17.58 -26.29
C PHE A 249 15.96 19.07 -26.45
N VAL A 250 16.68 19.69 -25.51
CA VAL A 250 17.06 21.11 -25.58
C VAL A 250 17.91 21.40 -26.80
N LEU A 251 18.86 20.50 -27.15
CA LEU A 251 19.70 20.65 -28.33
C LEU A 251 18.93 20.57 -29.66
N SER A 252 17.81 19.82 -29.68
CA SER A 252 16.96 19.67 -30.86
C SER A 252 15.82 20.68 -30.94
N ALA A 253 15.49 21.33 -29.84
CA ALA A 253 14.34 22.25 -29.72
C ALA A 253 14.69 23.67 -30.25
N GLN A 254 13.73 24.32 -30.90
CA GLN A 254 13.90 25.71 -31.30
C GLN A 254 13.61 26.67 -30.15
N GLY A 255 14.52 27.64 -29.97
CA GLY A 255 14.41 28.68 -28.95
C GLY A 255 15.26 28.39 -27.70
N ASP A 256 15.22 29.33 -26.77
CA ASP A 256 15.96 29.24 -25.52
C ASP A 256 15.21 28.39 -24.51
N HIS A 257 15.87 27.37 -23.96
CA HIS A 257 15.31 26.43 -23.01
C HIS A 257 16.25 26.25 -21.81
N GLU A 258 15.65 26.04 -20.63
CA GLU A 258 16.35 25.76 -19.40
C GLU A 258 15.86 24.43 -18.81
N ILE A 259 16.82 23.62 -18.35
CA ILE A 259 16.53 22.38 -17.63
C ILE A 259 16.49 22.71 -16.14
N VAL A 260 15.37 22.43 -15.49
CA VAL A 260 15.18 22.56 -14.05
C VAL A 260 15.01 21.17 -13.46
N GLU A 261 15.92 20.79 -12.58
CA GLU A 261 15.77 19.57 -11.82
C GLU A 261 14.63 19.73 -10.80
N ARG A 262 13.70 18.79 -10.80
CA ARG A 262 12.71 18.61 -9.78
C ARG A 262 13.20 17.48 -8.88
N PRO A 263 13.58 17.75 -7.63
CA PRO A 263 14.18 16.75 -6.76
C PRO A 263 13.24 15.57 -6.56
N GLY A 264 13.81 14.42 -6.33
CA GLY A 264 13.07 13.22 -5.92
C GLY A 264 12.35 13.47 -4.59
N SER A 265 11.35 12.65 -4.29
CA SER A 265 10.56 12.78 -3.07
C SER A 265 10.29 11.43 -2.43
N ASN A 266 10.11 11.41 -1.12
CA ASN A 266 9.70 10.24 -0.36
C ASN A 266 8.24 10.43 0.07
N ILE A 267 7.31 10.13 -0.82
CA ILE A 267 5.89 10.49 -0.69
C ILE A 267 5.28 10.02 0.65
N ARG A 268 5.61 8.79 1.08
CA ARG A 268 5.10 8.25 2.35
C ARG A 268 5.53 9.08 3.56
N CYS A 269 6.77 9.59 3.53
CA CYS A 269 7.34 10.37 4.64
C CYS A 269 6.87 11.84 4.60
N GLU A 270 6.96 12.47 3.43
CA GLU A 270 6.70 13.90 3.23
C GLU A 270 5.20 14.21 3.17
N GLY A 271 4.41 13.27 2.62
CA GLY A 271 2.95 13.39 2.49
C GLY A 271 2.17 13.00 3.75
N ASN A 272 2.85 12.82 4.89
CA ASN A 272 2.26 12.44 6.18
C ASN A 272 1.53 11.08 6.19
N TYR A 273 1.88 10.17 5.25
CA TYR A 273 1.33 8.80 5.24
C TYR A 273 2.05 7.85 6.20
N CYS A 274 3.15 8.30 6.82
CA CYS A 274 3.90 7.53 7.80
C CYS A 274 3.64 8.07 9.21
N GLY A 275 2.82 7.38 10.00
CA GLY A 275 2.46 7.80 11.37
C GLY A 275 3.64 7.86 12.35
N VAL A 276 4.84 7.38 11.95
CA VAL A 276 6.06 7.44 12.78
C VAL A 276 7.12 8.37 12.20
N SER A 277 6.78 9.19 11.21
CA SER A 277 7.74 10.12 10.57
C SER A 277 8.40 11.08 11.58
N GLY A 278 7.66 11.51 12.60
CA GLY A 278 8.17 12.37 13.69
C GLY A 278 9.26 11.74 14.56
N PHE A 279 9.32 10.41 14.61
CA PHE A 279 10.30 9.63 15.38
C PHE A 279 11.42 9.06 14.50
N CYS A 280 11.36 9.28 13.19
CA CYS A 280 12.25 8.62 12.22
C CYS A 280 13.50 9.45 11.93
N SER A 281 14.67 8.99 12.41
CA SER A 281 15.96 9.65 12.14
C SER A 281 16.26 9.79 10.63
N GLN A 282 15.92 8.77 9.82
CA GLN A 282 16.11 8.79 8.38
C GLN A 282 15.35 9.96 7.70
N PHE A 283 14.13 10.27 8.17
CA PHE A 283 13.35 11.37 7.64
C PHE A 283 13.81 12.72 8.14
N GLN A 284 14.25 12.79 9.42
CA GLN A 284 14.76 14.04 9.99
C GLN A 284 16.05 14.52 9.32
N HIS A 285 16.96 13.60 8.96
CA HIS A 285 18.16 13.92 8.18
C HIS A 285 17.82 14.49 6.80
N THR A 286 16.80 13.95 6.13
CA THR A 286 16.38 14.48 4.81
C THR A 286 15.78 15.88 4.87
N LYS A 287 15.25 16.31 6.05
CA LYS A 287 14.75 17.68 6.26
C LYS A 287 15.85 18.68 6.61
N GLY A 288 16.97 18.20 7.13
CA GLY A 288 18.11 19.06 7.49
C GLY A 288 19.00 19.45 6.31
N ASP A 289 18.88 18.74 5.19
CA ASP A 289 19.66 18.97 3.96
C ASP A 289 18.91 19.83 2.92
N LEU A 290 17.72 20.37 3.26
CA LEU A 290 16.92 21.32 2.46
C LEU A 290 16.92 22.70 3.07
#